data_5a6153849e1b688b2e0c1fdd345d483f
#
_entry.id   5a6153849e1b688b2e0c1fdd345d483f
#
_cell.length_a   1.000
_cell.length_b   1.000
_cell.length_c   1.000
_cell.angle_alpha   90.00
_cell.angle_beta   90.00
_cell.angle_gamma   90.00
#
_symmetry.space_group_name_H-M   'P 1'
#
loop_
_entity.id
_entity.type
_entity.pdbx_description
1 polymer ?
#
loop_
_entity_poly.entity_id
_entity_poly.type
_entity_poly.pdbx_seq_one_letter_code
_entity_poly.pdbx_strand_id
1 'polypeptide(L)'
;MTHSENEFMQHELRLEKLRVINDFTAQALAIPRLTATEKRAVRVGEAVAGTPIAVLGPGTGLGVSGLIPNGDRWIALASEGGHVSFAPRDDAELAIWQYARIQYGHVSAERLINGAGLSLIDSALANAENDVSNRSPAEITAAALAGETRARAVLDHFSAFLATVAADLVLTLGARGGVYLCGGILPRVADYFINQSPFNARFTDKGRFAAYLDAVPVWLVTAENPGLLGAAEALQD
;
A
#
# COMPACT_ATOMS: atom_id res chain seq x y z
N MET A 1 3.91 21.61 8.35
CA MET A 1 4.49 22.52 9.38
C MET A 1 5.78 23.09 8.84
N THR A 2 5.99 24.38 8.98
CA THR A 2 7.24 25.04 8.57
C THR A 2 8.33 24.82 9.64
N HIS A 3 9.60 25.07 9.29
CA HIS A 3 10.71 24.96 10.24
C HIS A 3 10.52 25.85 11.46
N SER A 4 10.06 27.08 11.27
CA SER A 4 9.76 28.06 12.33
C SER A 4 8.60 27.62 13.26
N GLU A 5 7.59 26.96 12.73
CA GLU A 5 6.49 26.40 13.54
C GLU A 5 6.97 25.26 14.44
N ASN A 6 7.87 24.40 13.92
CA ASN A 6 8.46 23.33 14.71
C ASN A 6 9.33 23.85 15.86
N GLU A 7 10.17 24.86 15.60
CA GLU A 7 11.01 25.50 16.62
C GLU A 7 10.16 26.17 17.71
N PHE A 8 9.09 26.87 17.30
CA PHE A 8 8.13 27.48 18.24
C PHE A 8 7.48 26.41 19.13
N MET A 9 6.95 25.34 18.54
CA MET A 9 6.32 24.24 19.30
C MET A 9 7.31 23.53 20.23
N GLN A 10 8.54 23.30 19.76
CA GLN A 10 9.59 22.69 20.57
C GLN A 10 9.89 23.53 21.82
N HIS A 11 9.99 24.85 21.66
CA HIS A 11 10.23 25.80 22.76
C HIS A 11 9.04 25.85 23.73
N GLU A 12 7.81 26.03 23.22
CA GLU A 12 6.60 26.12 24.05
C GLU A 12 6.35 24.85 24.88
N LEU A 13 6.58 23.69 24.28
CA LEU A 13 6.39 22.38 24.92
C LEU A 13 7.62 21.95 25.77
N ARG A 14 8.69 22.75 25.76
CA ARG A 14 9.97 22.46 26.47
C ARG A 14 10.55 21.10 26.13
N LEU A 15 10.48 20.73 24.84
CA LEU A 15 11.00 19.45 24.34
C LEU A 15 12.49 19.60 24.01
N GLU A 16 13.30 18.60 24.37
CA GLU A 16 14.70 18.54 23.97
C GLU A 16 14.83 18.38 22.46
N LYS A 17 13.91 17.63 21.85
CA LYS A 17 13.87 17.37 20.42
C LYS A 17 12.41 17.26 19.96
N LEU A 18 12.08 17.89 18.83
CA LEU A 18 10.80 17.73 18.12
C LEU A 18 11.07 17.38 16.68
N ARG A 19 10.46 16.28 16.20
CA ARG A 19 10.51 15.89 14.79
C ARG A 19 9.10 15.61 14.29
N VAL A 20 8.68 16.32 13.27
CA VAL A 20 7.39 16.11 12.61
C VAL A 20 7.64 15.34 11.33
N ILE A 21 7.03 14.18 11.21
CA ILE A 21 7.13 13.31 10.04
C ILE A 21 5.74 12.90 9.56
N ASN A 22 5.62 12.56 8.29
CA ASN A 22 4.40 11.97 7.74
C ASN A 22 4.13 10.62 8.42
N ASP A 23 2.87 10.28 8.64
CA ASP A 23 2.44 9.04 9.29
C ASP A 23 2.94 7.78 8.55
N PHE A 24 2.97 7.83 7.22
CA PHE A 24 3.46 6.71 6.43
C PHE A 24 4.99 6.60 6.41
N THR A 25 5.70 7.72 6.51
CA THR A 25 7.15 7.75 6.76
C THR A 25 7.47 7.09 8.12
N ALA A 26 6.65 7.37 9.14
CA ALA A 26 6.78 6.70 10.44
C ALA A 26 6.56 5.18 10.32
N GLN A 27 5.51 4.75 9.60
CA GLN A 27 5.29 3.32 9.35
C GLN A 27 6.48 2.66 8.64
N ALA A 28 7.09 3.35 7.67
CA ALA A 28 8.27 2.83 6.98
C ALA A 28 9.45 2.63 7.95
N LEU A 29 9.75 3.61 8.80
CA LEU A 29 10.82 3.52 9.79
C LEU A 29 10.63 2.39 10.83
N ALA A 30 9.39 1.93 11.04
CA ALA A 30 9.11 0.79 11.91
C ALA A 30 9.55 -0.56 11.30
N ILE A 31 9.62 -0.68 9.98
CA ILE A 31 9.81 -1.96 9.28
C ILE A 31 11.04 -2.75 9.78
N PRO A 32 12.23 -2.14 9.97
CA PRO A 32 13.40 -2.88 10.43
C PRO A 32 13.29 -3.41 11.87
N ARG A 33 12.32 -2.91 12.64
CA ARG A 33 12.10 -3.27 14.05
C ARG A 33 11.00 -4.33 14.23
N LEU A 34 10.24 -4.64 13.17
CA LEU A 34 9.17 -5.62 13.24
C LEU A 34 9.70 -7.03 13.52
N THR A 35 9.08 -7.69 14.48
CA THR A 35 9.30 -9.10 14.79
C THR A 35 8.67 -10.03 13.75
N ALA A 36 8.98 -11.30 13.82
CA ALA A 36 8.37 -12.30 12.92
C ALA A 36 6.85 -12.45 13.12
N THR A 37 6.35 -12.22 14.34
CA THR A 37 4.92 -12.33 14.67
C THR A 37 4.09 -11.09 14.27
N GLU A 38 4.74 -10.00 13.94
CA GLU A 38 4.11 -8.75 13.54
C GLU A 38 3.94 -8.60 12.03
N LYS A 39 4.23 -9.66 11.28
CA LYS A 39 4.03 -9.70 9.83
C LYS A 39 3.70 -11.10 9.34
N ARG A 40 2.90 -11.18 8.27
CA ARG A 40 2.53 -12.43 7.61
C ARG A 40 3.11 -12.44 6.19
N ALA A 41 3.65 -13.57 5.77
CA ALA A 41 4.12 -13.73 4.40
C ALA A 41 2.93 -13.73 3.43
N VAL A 42 2.94 -12.82 2.45
CA VAL A 42 2.05 -12.82 1.29
C VAL A 42 2.72 -13.58 0.16
N ARG A 43 4.02 -13.36 0.02
CA ARG A 43 4.86 -14.03 -0.97
C ARG A 43 6.19 -14.41 -0.32
N VAL A 44 6.60 -15.65 -0.53
CA VAL A 44 7.92 -16.12 -0.13
C VAL A 44 8.93 -15.67 -1.18
N GLY A 45 10.09 -15.22 -0.73
CA GLY A 45 11.22 -14.80 -1.55
C GLY A 45 12.45 -14.63 -0.69
N GLU A 46 13.55 -14.18 -1.28
CA GLU A 46 14.82 -13.97 -0.59
C GLU A 46 15.18 -12.48 -0.60
N ALA A 47 15.09 -11.87 0.59
CA ALA A 47 15.47 -10.47 0.76
C ALA A 47 16.98 -10.28 0.56
N VAL A 48 17.37 -9.34 -0.29
CA VAL A 48 18.77 -9.00 -0.52
C VAL A 48 19.19 -7.92 0.48
N ALA A 49 20.09 -8.27 1.38
CA ALA A 49 20.62 -7.33 2.37
C ALA A 49 21.30 -6.13 1.70
N GLY A 50 21.16 -4.94 2.32
CA GLY A 50 21.77 -3.71 1.81
C GLY A 50 21.10 -3.15 0.56
N THR A 51 19.89 -3.58 0.23
CA THR A 51 19.10 -3.02 -0.86
C THR A 51 17.85 -2.32 -0.33
N PRO A 52 17.24 -1.39 -1.10
CA PRO A 52 16.02 -0.71 -0.67
C PRO A 52 14.87 -1.65 -0.33
N ILE A 53 13.96 -1.16 0.52
CA ILE A 53 12.71 -1.79 0.90
C ILE A 53 11.56 -0.91 0.41
N ALA A 54 10.54 -1.51 -0.18
CA ALA A 54 9.32 -0.82 -0.58
C ALA A 54 8.26 -0.93 0.53
N VAL A 55 7.60 0.18 0.84
CA VAL A 55 6.54 0.22 1.86
C VAL A 55 5.33 0.92 1.26
N LEU A 56 4.19 0.26 1.26
CA LEU A 56 2.95 0.86 0.78
C LEU A 56 1.75 0.32 1.57
N GLY A 57 0.68 1.10 1.64
CA GLY A 57 -0.47 0.63 2.43
C GLY A 57 -1.77 1.37 2.16
N PRO A 58 -2.80 0.61 1.76
CA PRO A 58 -4.14 1.14 1.60
C PRO A 58 -4.84 1.36 2.93
N GLY A 59 -5.39 2.56 3.09
CA GLY A 59 -6.18 2.98 4.24
C GLY A 59 -7.29 3.93 3.81
N THR A 60 -7.38 5.12 4.42
CA THR A 60 -8.19 6.24 3.93
C THR A 60 -7.65 6.81 2.62
N GLY A 61 -6.32 6.76 2.45
CA GLY A 61 -5.58 6.99 1.21
C GLY A 61 -4.70 5.79 0.86
N LEU A 62 -3.72 6.02 -0.03
CA LEU A 62 -2.65 5.09 -0.35
C LEU A 62 -1.30 5.70 0.06
N GLY A 63 -0.80 5.32 1.23
CA GLY A 63 0.55 5.67 1.63
C GLY A 63 1.58 4.89 0.82
N VAL A 64 2.64 5.58 0.38
CA VAL A 64 3.78 4.98 -0.32
C VAL A 64 5.06 5.59 0.22
N SER A 65 6.01 4.74 0.56
CA SER A 65 7.33 5.12 1.04
C SER A 65 8.34 4.06 0.63
N GLY A 66 9.59 4.28 0.96
CA GLY A 66 10.66 3.31 0.83
C GLY A 66 11.71 3.55 1.89
N LEU A 67 12.51 2.54 2.16
CA LEU A 67 13.68 2.64 3.01
C LEU A 67 14.93 2.44 2.16
N ILE A 68 15.83 3.39 2.23
CA ILE A 68 17.14 3.32 1.56
C ILE A 68 18.20 3.01 2.61
N PRO A 69 19.02 1.98 2.43
CA PRO A 69 20.07 1.66 3.38
C PRO A 69 21.16 2.75 3.37
N ASN A 70 21.64 3.12 4.57
CA ASN A 70 22.71 4.09 4.76
C ASN A 70 23.61 3.62 5.92
N GLY A 71 24.59 2.79 5.62
CA GLY A 71 25.39 2.10 6.63
C GLY A 71 24.50 1.22 7.52
N ASP A 72 24.54 1.43 8.83
CA ASP A 72 23.73 0.69 9.81
C ASP A 72 22.34 1.31 10.03
N ARG A 73 21.99 2.36 9.27
CA ARG A 73 20.73 3.10 9.40
C ARG A 73 19.89 3.00 8.14
N TRP A 74 18.66 3.48 8.25
CA TRP A 74 17.71 3.57 7.14
C TRP A 74 17.25 5.02 6.94
N ILE A 75 17.20 5.44 5.69
CA ILE A 75 16.60 6.71 5.29
C ILE A 75 15.22 6.40 4.73
N ALA A 76 14.17 6.90 5.38
CA ALA A 76 12.82 6.81 4.87
C ALA A 76 12.57 7.87 3.80
N LEU A 77 11.98 7.46 2.67
CA LEU A 77 11.56 8.37 1.61
C LEU A 77 10.23 9.03 2.00
N ALA A 78 10.23 10.34 2.14
CA ALA A 78 9.01 11.13 2.22
C ALA A 78 8.43 11.25 0.79
N SER A 79 7.46 10.42 0.45
CA SER A 79 6.92 10.28 -0.91
C SER A 79 5.41 10.43 -0.91
N GLU A 80 4.89 10.92 -2.02
CA GLU A 80 3.45 10.98 -2.35
C GLU A 80 3.13 10.01 -3.50
N GLY A 81 3.74 8.82 -3.45
CA GLY A 81 3.67 7.81 -4.52
C GLY A 81 2.25 7.24 -4.75
N GLY A 82 1.32 7.43 -3.81
CA GLY A 82 -0.10 7.11 -4.03
C GLY A 82 -0.76 7.96 -5.11
N HIS A 83 -0.24 9.15 -5.39
CA HIS A 83 -0.77 10.09 -6.37
C HIS A 83 -0.24 9.91 -7.80
N VAL A 84 0.63 8.92 -8.04
CA VAL A 84 1.07 8.59 -9.40
C VAL A 84 -0.10 8.10 -10.26
N SER A 85 -0.05 8.37 -11.57
CA SER A 85 -1.07 7.93 -12.51
C SER A 85 -1.13 6.40 -12.56
N PHE A 86 -2.32 5.84 -12.47
CA PHE A 86 -2.54 4.41 -12.63
C PHE A 86 -2.73 4.04 -14.10
N ALA A 87 -2.10 2.96 -14.54
CA ALA A 87 -2.24 2.40 -15.87
C ALA A 87 -3.01 1.05 -15.81
N PRO A 88 -4.20 0.96 -16.43
CA PRO A 88 -4.95 -0.30 -16.52
C PRO A 88 -4.24 -1.28 -17.45
N ARG A 89 -4.38 -2.58 -17.17
CA ARG A 89 -3.71 -3.66 -17.90
C ARG A 89 -4.57 -4.28 -19.00
N ASP A 90 -5.85 -4.45 -18.74
CA ASP A 90 -6.80 -5.13 -19.58
C ASP A 90 -8.12 -4.35 -19.72
N ASP A 91 -9.04 -4.85 -20.52
CA ASP A 91 -10.30 -4.17 -20.82
C ASP A 91 -11.19 -4.00 -19.59
N ALA A 92 -11.18 -4.95 -18.63
CA ALA A 92 -11.95 -4.85 -17.42
C ALA A 92 -11.39 -3.74 -16.50
N GLU A 93 -10.07 -3.68 -16.32
CA GLU A 93 -9.41 -2.60 -15.60
C GLU A 93 -9.56 -1.25 -16.31
N LEU A 94 -9.53 -1.25 -17.65
CA LEU A 94 -9.76 -0.04 -18.44
C LEU A 94 -11.18 0.51 -18.22
N ALA A 95 -12.19 -0.35 -18.14
CA ALA A 95 -13.56 0.05 -17.86
C ALA A 95 -13.69 0.70 -16.46
N ILE A 96 -13.07 0.10 -15.43
CA ILE A 96 -13.03 0.68 -14.07
C ILE A 96 -12.28 2.03 -14.09
N TRP A 97 -11.15 2.09 -14.78
CA TRP A 97 -10.36 3.31 -14.91
C TRP A 97 -11.13 4.43 -15.63
N GLN A 98 -11.85 4.10 -16.70
CA GLN A 98 -12.68 5.07 -17.43
C GLN A 98 -13.82 5.61 -16.56
N TYR A 99 -14.47 4.73 -15.77
CA TYR A 99 -15.49 5.12 -14.79
C TYR A 99 -14.91 6.10 -13.76
N ALA A 100 -13.73 5.79 -13.21
CA ALA A 100 -13.02 6.68 -12.29
C ALA A 100 -12.63 8.02 -12.95
N ARG A 101 -12.18 7.99 -14.22
CA ARG A 101 -11.76 9.18 -14.95
C ARG A 101 -12.90 10.16 -15.18
N ILE A 102 -14.11 9.68 -15.43
CA ILE A 102 -15.30 10.54 -15.57
C ILE A 102 -15.53 11.33 -14.28
N GLN A 103 -15.30 10.72 -13.12
CA GLN A 103 -15.54 11.32 -11.81
C GLN A 103 -14.41 12.26 -11.37
N TYR A 104 -13.14 11.90 -11.61
CA TYR A 104 -11.98 12.57 -11.02
C TYR A 104 -11.07 13.28 -12.02
N GLY A 105 -11.23 13.06 -13.32
CA GLY A 105 -10.30 13.53 -14.35
C GLY A 105 -8.98 12.77 -14.31
N HIS A 106 -8.12 13.01 -13.33
CA HIS A 106 -6.90 12.25 -13.08
C HIS A 106 -7.18 11.02 -12.21
N VAL A 107 -6.79 9.84 -12.69
CA VAL A 107 -6.90 8.59 -11.94
C VAL A 107 -5.54 8.22 -11.36
N SER A 108 -5.32 8.58 -10.11
CA SER A 108 -4.15 8.13 -9.36
C SER A 108 -4.32 6.71 -8.84
N ALA A 109 -3.21 6.08 -8.44
CA ALA A 109 -3.22 4.80 -7.76
C ALA A 109 -4.12 4.83 -6.51
N GLU A 110 -4.04 5.90 -5.72
CA GLU A 110 -4.86 6.09 -4.53
C GLU A 110 -6.36 6.09 -4.82
N ARG A 111 -6.82 6.64 -5.96
CA ARG A 111 -8.26 6.65 -6.31
C ARG A 111 -8.86 5.25 -6.38
N LEU A 112 -8.03 4.24 -6.68
CA LEU A 112 -8.44 2.86 -6.82
C LEU A 112 -8.06 1.98 -5.63
N ILE A 113 -7.03 2.39 -4.86
CA ILE A 113 -6.39 1.54 -3.83
C ILE A 113 -6.53 2.20 -2.46
N ASN A 114 -7.77 2.43 -2.04
CA ASN A 114 -8.12 2.88 -0.69
C ASN A 114 -9.55 2.45 -0.35
N GLY A 115 -10.09 2.87 0.80
CA GLY A 115 -11.47 2.54 1.18
C GLY A 115 -12.50 3.01 0.15
N ALA A 116 -12.43 4.27 -0.29
CA ALA A 116 -13.33 4.81 -1.32
C ALA A 116 -13.16 4.10 -2.67
N GLY A 117 -11.95 3.63 -2.98
CA GLY A 117 -11.63 2.85 -4.18
C GLY A 117 -12.39 1.53 -4.26
N LEU A 118 -12.59 0.85 -3.12
CA LEU A 118 -13.44 -0.36 -3.09
C LEU A 118 -14.87 -0.04 -3.55
N SER A 119 -15.49 1.02 -3.04
CA SER A 119 -16.83 1.45 -3.46
C SER A 119 -16.85 1.92 -4.92
N LEU A 120 -15.79 2.59 -5.38
CA LEU A 120 -15.66 3.01 -6.77
C LEU A 120 -15.60 1.81 -7.73
N ILE A 121 -14.79 0.80 -7.41
CA ILE A 121 -14.68 -0.43 -8.22
C ILE A 121 -16.04 -1.14 -8.25
N ASP A 122 -16.72 -1.25 -7.11
CA ASP A 122 -18.03 -1.88 -7.03
C ASP A 122 -19.08 -1.15 -7.89
N SER A 123 -19.09 0.19 -7.83
CA SER A 123 -19.98 1.01 -8.66
C SER A 123 -19.66 0.89 -10.15
N ALA A 124 -18.38 0.79 -10.51
CA ALA A 124 -17.96 0.59 -11.90
C ALA A 124 -18.42 -0.78 -12.45
N LEU A 125 -18.28 -1.83 -11.65
CA LEU A 125 -18.72 -3.18 -12.01
C LEU A 125 -20.25 -3.26 -12.10
N ALA A 126 -20.97 -2.65 -11.17
CA ALA A 126 -22.43 -2.55 -11.21
C ALA A 126 -22.91 -1.83 -12.49
N ASN A 127 -22.28 -0.69 -12.81
CA ASN A 127 -22.60 0.06 -14.02
C ASN A 127 -22.40 -0.76 -15.30
N ALA A 128 -21.38 -1.60 -15.37
CA ALA A 128 -21.16 -2.52 -16.50
C ALA A 128 -22.26 -3.60 -16.61
N GLU A 129 -22.91 -3.93 -15.51
CA GLU A 129 -24.06 -4.85 -15.42
C GLU A 129 -25.43 -4.14 -15.60
N ASN A 130 -25.44 -2.83 -15.92
CA ASN A 130 -26.63 -1.95 -15.92
C ASN A 130 -27.36 -1.90 -14.58
N ASP A 131 -26.61 -2.00 -13.48
CA ASP A 131 -27.06 -1.92 -12.10
C ASP A 131 -26.42 -0.68 -11.39
N VAL A 132 -26.92 -0.35 -10.21
CA VAL A 132 -26.41 0.74 -9.39
C VAL A 132 -25.98 0.17 -8.04
N SER A 133 -24.78 0.53 -7.61
CA SER A 133 -24.29 0.17 -6.29
C SER A 133 -23.81 1.41 -5.51
N ASN A 134 -24.19 1.45 -4.22
CA ASN A 134 -23.75 2.48 -3.27
C ASN A 134 -23.20 1.80 -2.00
N ARG A 135 -22.66 0.60 -2.12
CA ARG A 135 -22.14 -0.14 -0.97
C ARG A 135 -20.93 0.53 -0.36
N SER A 136 -20.89 0.55 0.96
CA SER A 136 -19.71 0.95 1.74
C SER A 136 -18.58 -0.09 1.61
N PRO A 137 -17.32 0.28 1.88
CA PRO A 137 -16.20 -0.65 1.90
C PRO A 137 -16.40 -1.84 2.86
N ALA A 138 -17.07 -1.62 3.99
CA ALA A 138 -17.37 -2.65 4.96
C ALA A 138 -18.39 -3.68 4.43
N GLU A 139 -19.46 -3.21 3.78
CA GLU A 139 -20.47 -4.08 3.17
C GLU A 139 -19.87 -4.91 2.03
N ILE A 140 -19.04 -4.29 1.15
CA ILE A 140 -18.34 -4.99 0.07
C ILE A 140 -17.43 -6.07 0.65
N THR A 141 -16.64 -5.73 1.66
CA THR A 141 -15.71 -6.68 2.30
C THR A 141 -16.46 -7.85 2.92
N ALA A 142 -17.55 -7.59 3.65
CA ALA A 142 -18.37 -8.64 4.26
C ALA A 142 -19.03 -9.54 3.20
N ALA A 143 -19.59 -8.96 2.14
CA ALA A 143 -20.20 -9.70 1.03
C ALA A 143 -19.18 -10.58 0.28
N ALA A 144 -17.96 -10.05 0.04
CA ALA A 144 -16.89 -10.80 -0.59
C ALA A 144 -16.46 -12.01 0.23
N LEU A 145 -16.28 -11.84 1.54
CA LEU A 145 -15.95 -12.93 2.46
C LEU A 145 -17.09 -13.96 2.58
N ALA A 146 -18.34 -13.53 2.42
CA ALA A 146 -19.50 -14.41 2.34
C ALA A 146 -19.64 -15.12 0.99
N GLY A 147 -18.84 -14.77 -0.01
CA GLY A 147 -18.79 -15.46 -1.29
C GLY A 147 -19.58 -14.81 -2.43
N GLU A 148 -20.07 -13.58 -2.25
CA GLU A 148 -20.80 -12.87 -3.32
C GLU A 148 -19.84 -12.54 -4.48
N THR A 149 -20.26 -12.90 -5.69
CA THR A 149 -19.41 -12.86 -6.90
C THR A 149 -18.89 -11.46 -7.22
N ARG A 150 -19.74 -10.44 -7.28
CA ARG A 150 -19.32 -9.06 -7.61
C ARG A 150 -18.40 -8.50 -6.53
N ALA A 151 -18.72 -8.71 -5.26
CA ALA A 151 -17.88 -8.24 -4.16
C ALA A 151 -16.50 -8.92 -4.15
N ARG A 152 -16.41 -10.21 -4.50
CA ARG A 152 -15.12 -10.88 -4.73
C ARG A 152 -14.36 -10.28 -5.90
N ALA A 153 -15.02 -10.00 -7.01
CA ALA A 153 -14.38 -9.31 -8.14
C ALA A 153 -13.84 -7.93 -7.75
N VAL A 154 -14.52 -7.19 -6.86
CA VAL A 154 -14.00 -5.94 -6.31
C VAL A 154 -12.69 -6.16 -5.56
N LEU A 155 -12.62 -7.14 -4.64
CA LEU A 155 -11.38 -7.45 -3.91
C LEU A 155 -10.28 -7.96 -4.82
N ASP A 156 -10.62 -8.68 -5.89
CA ASP A 156 -9.64 -9.16 -6.88
C ASP A 156 -9.03 -8.00 -7.66
N HIS A 157 -9.84 -7.07 -8.19
CA HIS A 157 -9.33 -5.87 -8.86
C HIS A 157 -8.51 -4.99 -7.91
N PHE A 158 -8.99 -4.77 -6.69
CA PHE A 158 -8.25 -4.03 -5.67
C PHE A 158 -6.87 -4.65 -5.40
N SER A 159 -6.82 -5.97 -5.24
CA SER A 159 -5.58 -6.71 -4.98
C SER A 159 -4.63 -6.68 -6.19
N ALA A 160 -5.17 -6.78 -7.41
CA ALA A 160 -4.41 -6.68 -8.65
C ALA A 160 -3.82 -5.28 -8.85
N PHE A 161 -4.59 -4.22 -8.56
CA PHE A 161 -4.12 -2.84 -8.61
C PHE A 161 -2.99 -2.60 -7.61
N LEU A 162 -3.17 -3.06 -6.37
CA LEU A 162 -2.13 -2.97 -5.34
C LEU A 162 -0.86 -3.72 -5.76
N ALA A 163 -0.99 -4.90 -6.34
CA ALA A 163 0.14 -5.68 -6.84
C ALA A 163 0.90 -4.96 -7.97
N THR A 164 0.17 -4.30 -8.88
CA THR A 164 0.76 -3.49 -9.94
C THR A 164 1.62 -2.38 -9.37
N VAL A 165 1.08 -1.58 -8.43
CA VAL A 165 1.80 -0.47 -7.79
C VAL A 165 2.98 -0.96 -6.96
N ALA A 166 2.80 -2.07 -6.23
CA ALA A 166 3.89 -2.69 -5.46
C ALA A 166 5.04 -3.14 -6.36
N ALA A 167 4.74 -3.78 -7.48
CA ALA A 167 5.75 -4.22 -8.46
C ALA A 167 6.45 -3.03 -9.12
N ASP A 168 5.71 -1.97 -9.48
CA ASP A 168 6.29 -0.74 -10.04
C ASP A 168 7.21 -0.05 -9.05
N LEU A 169 6.84 -0.01 -7.77
CA LEU A 169 7.69 0.55 -6.72
C LEU A 169 8.98 -0.27 -6.52
N VAL A 170 8.88 -1.62 -6.56
CA VAL A 170 10.07 -2.48 -6.51
C VAL A 170 11.00 -2.19 -7.67
N LEU A 171 10.48 -2.09 -8.89
CA LEU A 171 11.28 -1.81 -10.08
C LEU A 171 11.90 -0.40 -10.06
N THR A 172 11.14 0.59 -9.55
CA THR A 172 11.57 1.98 -9.47
C THR A 172 12.69 2.19 -8.45
N LEU A 173 12.56 1.57 -7.26
CA LEU A 173 13.52 1.73 -6.17
C LEU A 173 14.64 0.67 -6.17
N GLY A 174 14.53 -0.37 -6.97
CA GLY A 174 15.40 -1.55 -6.84
C GLY A 174 15.18 -2.29 -5.50
N ALA A 175 13.95 -2.32 -5.00
CA ALA A 175 13.61 -2.75 -3.65
C ALA A 175 13.64 -4.27 -3.47
N ARG A 176 14.83 -4.85 -3.58
CA ARG A 176 15.06 -6.29 -3.37
C ARG A 176 15.12 -6.69 -1.89
N GLY A 177 15.14 -5.72 -0.97
CA GLY A 177 15.00 -5.94 0.46
C GLY A 177 13.59 -6.39 0.88
N GLY A 178 12.64 -6.34 -0.05
CA GLY A 178 11.26 -6.79 0.13
C GLY A 178 10.22 -5.68 0.04
N VAL A 179 8.97 -6.10 0.03
CA VAL A 179 7.78 -5.22 0.05
C VAL A 179 7.03 -5.43 1.35
N TYR A 180 6.68 -4.33 2.02
CA TYR A 180 5.88 -4.35 3.24
C TYR A 180 4.56 -3.63 3.00
N LEU A 181 3.48 -4.40 3.08
CA LEU A 181 2.11 -3.91 2.92
C LEU A 181 1.56 -3.55 4.30
N CYS A 182 1.31 -2.25 4.49
CA CYS A 182 0.77 -1.66 5.70
C CYS A 182 -0.70 -1.26 5.53
N GLY A 183 -1.24 -0.51 6.50
CA GLY A 183 -2.59 0.08 6.43
C GLY A 183 -3.69 -0.85 6.94
N GLY A 184 -4.85 -0.27 7.20
CA GLY A 184 -5.93 -0.93 7.94
C GLY A 184 -6.90 -1.78 7.09
N ILE A 185 -6.79 -1.80 5.76
CA ILE A 185 -7.71 -2.55 4.90
C ILE A 185 -7.31 -4.03 4.83
N LEU A 186 -6.06 -4.30 4.48
CA LEU A 186 -5.59 -5.67 4.22
C LEU A 186 -5.70 -6.63 5.42
N PRO A 187 -5.43 -6.22 6.67
CA PRO A 187 -5.61 -7.11 7.82
C PRO A 187 -7.02 -7.65 7.98
N ARG A 188 -8.05 -6.90 7.53
CA ARG A 188 -9.46 -7.31 7.61
C ARG A 188 -9.83 -8.42 6.63
N VAL A 189 -9.07 -8.56 5.56
CA VAL A 189 -9.25 -9.56 4.50
C VAL A 189 -8.01 -10.43 4.31
N ALA A 190 -7.15 -10.52 5.32
CA ALA A 190 -5.81 -11.09 5.22
C ALA A 190 -5.80 -12.51 4.63
N ASP A 191 -6.69 -13.39 5.07
CA ASP A 191 -6.75 -14.76 4.59
C ASP A 191 -7.19 -14.86 3.14
N TYR A 192 -8.17 -14.03 2.72
CA TYR A 192 -8.55 -13.91 1.32
C TYR A 192 -7.39 -13.35 0.49
N PHE A 193 -6.81 -12.24 0.93
CA PHE A 193 -5.73 -11.55 0.23
C PHE A 193 -4.50 -12.44 0.00
N ILE A 194 -4.09 -13.19 1.02
CA ILE A 194 -2.90 -14.06 0.96
C ILE A 194 -3.15 -15.30 0.11
N ASN A 195 -4.33 -15.94 0.27
CA ASN A 195 -4.55 -17.30 -0.24
C ASN A 195 -5.40 -17.36 -1.51
N GLN A 196 -6.17 -16.32 -1.83
CA GLN A 196 -7.18 -16.39 -2.90
C GLN A 196 -7.07 -15.26 -3.91
N SER A 197 -6.52 -14.08 -3.51
CA SER A 197 -6.45 -12.93 -4.41
C SER A 197 -5.44 -13.13 -5.55
N PRO A 198 -5.59 -12.40 -6.66
CA PRO A 198 -4.66 -12.43 -7.78
C PRO A 198 -3.34 -11.68 -7.52
N PHE A 199 -3.10 -11.19 -6.29
CA PHE A 199 -1.95 -10.35 -5.96
C PHE A 199 -0.63 -10.97 -6.42
N ASN A 200 -0.36 -12.23 -6.06
CA ASN A 200 0.93 -12.88 -6.36
C ASN A 200 1.17 -13.05 -7.87
N ALA A 201 0.14 -13.45 -8.60
CA ALA A 201 0.23 -13.62 -10.06
C ALA A 201 0.46 -12.26 -10.74
N ARG A 202 -0.26 -11.22 -10.29
CA ARG A 202 -0.16 -9.88 -10.84
C ARG A 202 1.17 -9.21 -10.49
N PHE A 203 1.69 -9.40 -9.29
CA PHE A 203 2.95 -8.82 -8.82
C PHE A 203 4.13 -9.21 -9.72
N THR A 204 4.18 -10.46 -10.17
CA THR A 204 5.25 -10.95 -11.05
C THR A 204 5.00 -10.72 -12.53
N ASP A 205 3.82 -10.27 -12.92
CA ASP A 205 3.47 -10.08 -14.31
C ASP A 205 4.05 -8.78 -14.90
N LYS A 206 5.35 -8.78 -15.08
CA LYS A 206 6.15 -7.67 -15.63
C LYS A 206 7.07 -8.15 -16.78
N GLY A 207 6.55 -9.08 -17.60
CA GLY A 207 7.26 -9.57 -18.78
C GLY A 207 8.68 -10.07 -18.46
N ARG A 208 9.70 -9.52 -19.09
CA ARG A 208 11.10 -9.94 -18.87
C ARG A 208 11.63 -9.75 -17.46
N PHE A 209 10.95 -8.95 -16.62
CA PHE A 209 11.31 -8.73 -15.21
C PHE A 209 10.54 -9.65 -14.25
N ALA A 210 9.75 -10.61 -14.73
CA ALA A 210 9.01 -11.56 -13.89
C ALA A 210 9.93 -12.29 -12.91
N ALA A 211 11.05 -12.85 -13.37
CA ALA A 211 12.01 -13.54 -12.49
C ALA A 211 12.68 -12.62 -11.45
N TYR A 212 12.88 -11.34 -11.77
CA TYR A 212 13.39 -10.36 -10.81
C TYR A 212 12.41 -10.14 -9.67
N LEU A 213 11.12 -10.00 -9.98
CA LEU A 213 10.06 -9.82 -8.98
C LEU A 213 9.74 -11.10 -8.23
N ASP A 214 9.88 -12.25 -8.89
CA ASP A 214 9.64 -13.57 -8.30
C ASP A 214 10.52 -13.83 -7.07
N ALA A 215 11.73 -13.31 -7.07
CA ALA A 215 12.67 -13.42 -5.95
C ALA A 215 12.34 -12.48 -4.77
N VAL A 216 11.49 -11.47 -4.95
CA VAL A 216 11.24 -10.44 -3.93
C VAL A 216 10.17 -10.91 -2.93
N PRO A 217 10.46 -10.95 -1.62
CA PRO A 217 9.47 -11.29 -0.61
C PRO A 217 8.48 -10.15 -0.39
N VAL A 218 7.22 -10.51 -0.11
CA VAL A 218 6.16 -9.56 0.23
C VAL A 218 5.56 -9.94 1.58
N TRP A 219 5.44 -8.96 2.47
CA TRP A 219 4.94 -9.12 3.82
C TRP A 219 3.71 -8.24 4.05
N LEU A 220 2.68 -8.78 4.68
CA LEU A 220 1.58 -8.00 5.27
C LEU A 220 1.95 -7.69 6.72
N VAL A 221 2.05 -6.40 7.06
CA VAL A 221 2.29 -5.93 8.43
C VAL A 221 1.00 -6.09 9.24
N THR A 222 1.12 -6.77 10.38
CA THR A 222 0.02 -7.02 11.32
C THR A 222 0.26 -6.41 12.69
N ALA A 223 1.38 -5.68 12.86
CA ALA A 223 1.69 -4.94 14.09
C ALA A 223 0.58 -3.93 14.42
N GLU A 224 0.25 -3.81 15.69
CA GLU A 224 -0.59 -2.74 16.20
C GLU A 224 0.21 -1.44 16.26
N ASN A 225 -0.28 -0.37 15.63
CA ASN A 225 0.31 0.97 15.68
C ASN A 225 1.81 1.05 15.28
N PRO A 226 2.24 0.49 14.15
CA PRO A 226 3.64 0.52 13.74
C PRO A 226 4.18 1.95 13.60
N GLY A 227 3.32 2.93 13.30
CA GLY A 227 3.69 4.34 13.24
C GLY A 227 4.27 4.90 14.52
N LEU A 228 3.85 4.44 15.70
CA LEU A 228 4.43 4.86 16.97
C LEU A 228 5.88 4.36 17.13
N LEU A 229 6.14 3.12 16.73
CA LEU A 229 7.49 2.55 16.74
C LEU A 229 8.40 3.34 15.79
N GLY A 230 7.94 3.65 14.59
CA GLY A 230 8.73 4.43 13.63
C GLY A 230 8.90 5.89 14.01
N ALA A 231 7.93 6.50 14.70
CA ALA A 231 8.10 7.84 15.26
C ALA A 231 9.21 7.88 16.34
N ALA A 232 9.32 6.83 17.16
CA ALA A 232 10.41 6.69 18.11
C ALA A 232 11.77 6.53 17.40
N GLU A 233 11.83 5.75 16.32
CA GLU A 233 13.05 5.63 15.50
C GLU A 233 13.48 6.97 14.88
N ALA A 234 12.52 7.78 14.43
CA ALA A 234 12.80 9.09 13.85
C ALA A 234 13.48 10.06 14.84
N LEU A 235 13.37 9.84 16.14
CA LEU A 235 14.03 10.65 17.17
C LEU A 235 15.47 10.23 17.43
N GLN A 236 15.90 9.04 16.97
CA GLN A 236 17.26 8.54 17.18
C GLN A 236 18.26 9.10 16.14
N ASP A 237 17.77 9.71 15.08
CA ASP A 237 18.57 10.45 14.09
C ASP A 237 18.79 11.90 14.53
#